data_b3359e1aa8893deec7f09e09ddd639f3
#
_entry.id   b3359e1aa8893deec7f09e09ddd639f3
#
_cell.length_a   1.000
_cell.length_b   1.000
_cell.length_c   1.000
_cell.angle_alpha   90.00
_cell.angle_beta   90.00
_cell.angle_gamma   90.00
#
_symmetry.space_group_name_H-M   'P 1'
#
loop_
_entity.id
_entity.type
_entity.pdbx_description
1 polymer ?
#
loop_
_entity_poly.entity_id
_entity_poly.type
_entity_poly.pdbx_seq_one_letter_code
_entity_poly.pdbx_strand_id
1 'polypeptide(L)'
;EQTGRIMDGRRYSDGLHQAIEAKEHVKLSPETRAMASITYQSLFKMFNKISGMTGTGKVAEKEFLETYNMSVIRIPTNRPLLRKDYPDNLYVTLPEKVYASLECIKEYHLKGNPLLVFVGSVEMSHLYSSLLLREGIAHNVLNANNAAREAQIVSESGQMGAVTVATSMAGRGTDIKLGPGVAELGGLVVIGTERMESQRIDLQIRGR
;
A
#
# COMPACT_ATOMS: atom_id res chain seq x y z
N GLU A 1 -14.27 -0.90 -1.26
CA GLU A 1 -13.62 -0.63 -2.54
C GLU A 1 -12.11 -0.42 -2.39
N GLN A 2 -11.66 0.55 -1.59
CA GLN A 2 -10.22 0.90 -1.48
C GLN A 2 -9.36 -0.21 -0.88
N THR A 3 -9.88 -0.95 0.12
CA THR A 3 -9.13 -2.03 0.77
C THR A 3 -9.42 -3.40 0.18
N GLY A 4 -10.57 -3.58 -0.47
CA GLY A 4 -11.09 -4.86 -0.96
C GLY A 4 -11.30 -5.90 0.15
N ARG A 5 -11.16 -5.54 1.42
CA ARG A 5 -11.35 -6.43 2.56
C ARG A 5 -12.77 -6.35 3.08
N ILE A 6 -13.35 -7.52 3.39
CA ILE A 6 -14.56 -7.59 4.18
C ILE A 6 -14.21 -7.12 5.60
N MET A 7 -14.94 -6.13 6.08
CA MET A 7 -14.72 -5.60 7.42
C MET A 7 -15.71 -6.22 8.39
N ASP A 8 -15.28 -7.29 9.05
CA ASP A 8 -16.09 -7.97 10.06
C ASP A 8 -16.50 -6.99 11.17
N GLY A 9 -17.74 -7.11 11.60
CA GLY A 9 -18.30 -6.29 12.69
C GLY A 9 -18.70 -4.87 12.30
N ARG A 10 -18.42 -4.40 11.06
CA ARG A 10 -18.97 -3.13 10.59
C ARG A 10 -20.44 -3.26 10.23
N ARG A 11 -21.23 -2.27 10.66
CA ARG A 11 -22.67 -2.19 10.43
C ARG A 11 -23.03 -0.82 9.90
N TYR A 12 -24.08 -0.77 9.10
CA TYR A 12 -24.69 0.50 8.72
C TYR A 12 -25.41 1.08 9.94
N SER A 13 -25.40 2.39 10.05
CA SER A 13 -26.11 3.14 11.11
C SER A 13 -27.57 3.39 10.77
N ASP A 14 -28.28 3.96 11.74
CA ASP A 14 -29.61 4.53 11.56
C ASP A 14 -30.69 3.55 11.04
N GLY A 15 -30.60 2.28 11.48
CA GLY A 15 -31.57 1.25 11.11
C GLY A 15 -31.40 0.66 9.70
N LEU A 16 -30.48 1.21 8.89
CA LEU A 16 -30.24 0.72 7.53
C LEU A 16 -29.76 -0.75 7.53
N HIS A 17 -28.95 -1.13 8.51
CA HIS A 17 -28.45 -2.52 8.60
C HIS A 17 -29.59 -3.49 8.81
N GLN A 18 -30.47 -3.21 9.78
CA GLN A 18 -31.64 -4.03 10.07
C GLN A 18 -32.64 -4.05 8.90
N ALA A 19 -32.76 -2.94 8.17
CA ALA A 19 -33.61 -2.89 6.97
C ALA A 19 -33.09 -3.82 5.87
N ILE A 20 -31.77 -3.88 5.69
CA ILE A 20 -31.12 -4.82 4.75
C ILE A 20 -31.29 -6.27 5.23
N GLU A 21 -31.05 -6.53 6.52
CA GLU A 21 -31.23 -7.86 7.10
C GLU A 21 -32.69 -8.35 6.93
N ALA A 22 -33.68 -7.48 7.13
CA ALA A 22 -35.10 -7.79 6.91
C ALA A 22 -35.39 -8.08 5.44
N LYS A 23 -34.84 -7.26 4.53
CA LYS A 23 -35.00 -7.46 3.08
C LYS A 23 -34.40 -8.79 2.62
N GLU A 24 -33.26 -9.16 3.12
CA GLU A 24 -32.56 -10.40 2.76
C GLU A 24 -33.01 -11.61 3.60
N HIS A 25 -34.08 -11.46 4.41
CA HIS A 25 -34.68 -12.52 5.23
C HIS A 25 -33.67 -13.22 6.17
N VAL A 26 -32.66 -12.50 6.66
CA VAL A 26 -31.73 -13.02 7.66
C VAL A 26 -32.16 -12.58 9.06
N LYS A 27 -31.56 -13.22 10.09
CA LYS A 27 -31.87 -12.89 11.47
C LYS A 27 -31.49 -11.44 11.78
N LEU A 28 -32.48 -10.66 12.26
CA LEU A 28 -32.24 -9.28 12.67
C LEU A 28 -31.27 -9.21 13.83
N SER A 29 -30.24 -8.38 13.66
CA SER A 29 -29.26 -8.11 14.71
C SER A 29 -29.83 -7.08 15.70
N PRO A 30 -29.48 -7.17 17.00
CA PRO A 30 -29.91 -6.17 17.97
C PRO A 30 -29.35 -4.79 17.61
N GLU A 31 -30.16 -3.77 17.81
CA GLU A 31 -29.70 -2.40 17.65
C GLU A 31 -28.69 -2.06 18.74
N THR A 32 -27.53 -1.55 18.35
CA THR A 32 -26.51 -1.06 19.27
C THR A 32 -26.43 0.45 19.17
N ARG A 33 -26.54 1.14 20.29
CA ARG A 33 -26.37 2.58 20.39
C ARG A 33 -25.04 2.91 21.02
N ALA A 34 -24.24 3.74 20.35
CA ALA A 34 -23.02 4.27 20.96
C ALA A 34 -23.37 5.17 22.13
N MET A 35 -22.91 4.84 23.31
CA MET A 35 -23.15 5.67 24.53
C MET A 35 -22.24 6.89 24.54
N ALA A 36 -21.02 6.78 24.04
CA ALA A 36 -20.05 7.86 23.93
C ALA A 36 -19.05 7.57 22.82
N SER A 37 -18.48 8.62 22.25
CA SER A 37 -17.40 8.51 21.27
C SER A 37 -16.33 9.56 21.58
N ILE A 38 -15.08 9.22 21.28
CA ILE A 38 -13.93 10.11 21.40
C ILE A 38 -13.07 9.94 20.15
N THR A 39 -12.52 11.04 19.63
CA THR A 39 -11.57 10.97 18.53
C THR A 39 -10.23 10.45 19.01
N TYR A 40 -9.46 9.82 18.13
CA TYR A 40 -8.09 9.40 18.46
C TYR A 40 -7.22 10.59 18.90
N GLN A 41 -7.38 11.74 18.27
CA GLN A 41 -6.65 12.96 18.64
C GLN A 41 -6.92 13.35 20.10
N SER A 42 -8.19 13.35 20.51
CA SER A 42 -8.58 13.67 21.89
C SER A 42 -8.11 12.60 22.88
N LEU A 43 -8.22 11.33 22.49
CA LEU A 43 -7.74 10.21 23.31
C LEU A 43 -6.23 10.33 23.59
N PHE A 44 -5.42 10.55 22.56
CA PHE A 44 -3.97 10.64 22.71
C PHE A 44 -3.52 11.87 23.51
N LYS A 45 -4.29 12.97 23.47
CA LYS A 45 -4.03 14.15 24.33
C LYS A 45 -4.20 13.90 25.83
N MET A 46 -4.87 12.83 26.21
CA MET A 46 -5.04 12.45 27.62
C MET A 46 -3.78 11.82 28.24
N PHE A 47 -2.83 11.40 27.43
CA PHE A 47 -1.58 10.83 27.92
C PHE A 47 -0.55 11.89 28.27
N ASN A 48 0.12 11.74 29.41
CA ASN A 48 1.14 12.69 29.86
C ASN A 48 2.40 12.70 28.99
N LYS A 49 2.68 11.59 28.33
CA LYS A 49 3.83 11.44 27.42
C LYS A 49 3.41 10.69 26.16
N ILE A 50 3.66 11.28 25.02
CA ILE A 50 3.44 10.67 23.71
C ILE A 50 4.73 10.77 22.92
N SER A 51 5.10 9.67 22.29
CA SER A 51 6.18 9.63 21.30
C SER A 51 5.84 8.60 20.23
N GLY A 52 6.45 8.73 19.05
CA GLY A 52 6.24 7.81 17.96
C GLY A 52 7.40 7.82 17.00
N MET A 53 7.50 6.80 16.15
CA MET A 53 8.50 6.69 15.10
C MET A 53 7.83 6.36 13.78
N THR A 54 8.24 7.07 12.73
CA THR A 54 7.78 6.81 11.37
C THR A 54 8.78 7.33 10.37
N GLY A 55 8.92 6.65 9.23
CA GLY A 55 9.76 7.10 8.11
C GLY A 55 9.18 8.30 7.35
N THR A 56 7.92 8.66 7.58
CA THR A 56 7.19 9.69 6.81
C THR A 56 6.62 10.83 7.67
N GLY A 57 7.06 10.95 8.93
CA GLY A 57 6.52 11.95 9.86
C GLY A 57 6.74 13.40 9.45
N LYS A 58 7.83 13.70 8.75
CA LYS A 58 8.19 15.09 8.40
C LYS A 58 7.16 15.77 7.49
N VAL A 59 6.48 15.03 6.64
CA VAL A 59 5.41 15.59 5.77
C VAL A 59 4.16 15.98 6.54
N ALA A 60 3.97 15.46 7.75
CA ALA A 60 2.85 15.77 8.63
C ALA A 60 3.27 16.59 9.87
N GLU A 61 4.45 17.20 9.86
CA GLU A 61 5.00 17.94 11.01
C GLU A 61 4.07 19.05 11.50
N LYS A 62 3.46 19.78 10.57
CA LYS A 62 2.51 20.85 10.90
C LYS A 62 1.30 20.31 11.67
N GLU A 63 0.75 19.17 11.23
CA GLU A 63 -0.37 18.52 11.89
C GLU A 63 0.02 18.02 13.30
N PHE A 64 1.21 17.42 13.47
CA PHE A 64 1.70 17.01 14.78
C PHE A 64 1.90 18.20 15.72
N LEU A 65 2.41 19.31 15.21
CA LEU A 65 2.60 20.52 16.01
C LEU A 65 1.25 21.12 16.44
N GLU A 66 0.31 21.29 15.52
CA GLU A 66 -0.98 21.89 15.78
C GLU A 66 -1.88 21.01 16.68
N THR A 67 -1.82 19.68 16.48
CA THR A 67 -2.69 18.75 17.20
C THR A 67 -2.15 18.36 18.57
N TYR A 68 -0.85 18.09 18.67
CA TYR A 68 -0.24 17.51 19.88
C TYR A 68 0.87 18.35 20.49
N ASN A 69 1.19 19.50 19.90
CA ASN A 69 2.35 20.33 20.24
C ASN A 69 3.67 19.51 20.21
N MET A 70 3.80 18.62 19.21
CA MET A 70 4.95 17.73 19.04
C MET A 70 5.78 18.15 17.83
N SER A 71 7.10 18.27 18.03
CA SER A 71 8.04 18.48 16.94
C SER A 71 8.45 17.15 16.30
N VAL A 72 8.67 17.16 14.98
CA VAL A 72 9.18 16.01 14.25
C VAL A 72 10.69 16.14 14.03
N ILE A 73 11.47 15.29 14.68
CA ILE A 73 12.92 15.25 14.57
C ILE A 73 13.33 14.23 13.51
N ARG A 74 14.11 14.67 12.52
CA ARG A 74 14.66 13.78 11.51
C ARG A 74 15.97 13.18 12.01
N ILE A 75 15.99 11.87 12.19
CA ILE A 75 17.21 11.14 12.52
C ILE A 75 17.84 10.67 11.20
N PRO A 76 19.11 11.04 10.91
CA PRO A 76 19.77 10.60 9.69
C PRO A 76 19.98 9.09 9.69
N THR A 77 20.06 8.50 8.49
CA THR A 77 20.35 7.07 8.33
C THR A 77 21.77 6.74 8.76
N ASN A 78 21.98 5.58 9.35
CA ASN A 78 23.32 5.08 9.75
C ASN A 78 24.25 4.87 8.54
N ARG A 79 23.70 4.48 7.40
CA ARG A 79 24.45 4.29 6.14
C ARG A 79 23.89 5.22 5.07
N PRO A 80 24.71 5.61 4.07
CA PRO A 80 24.24 6.40 2.94
C PRO A 80 23.06 5.72 2.24
N LEU A 81 22.10 6.53 1.79
CA LEU A 81 20.98 6.06 1.01
C LEU A 81 21.44 5.67 -0.41
N LEU A 82 21.28 4.41 -0.76
CA LEU A 82 21.63 3.88 -2.09
C LEU A 82 20.48 3.94 -3.09
N ARG A 83 19.23 4.14 -2.61
CA ARG A 83 18.05 4.22 -3.47
C ARG A 83 18.19 5.37 -4.48
N LYS A 84 17.83 5.07 -5.73
CA LYS A 84 17.75 6.05 -6.81
C LYS A 84 16.29 6.32 -7.12
N ASP A 85 15.86 7.57 -6.93
CA ASP A 85 14.53 8.01 -7.31
C ASP A 85 14.60 8.64 -8.72
N TYR A 86 13.84 8.13 -9.65
CA TYR A 86 13.72 8.65 -11.00
C TYR A 86 12.59 9.69 -11.08
N PRO A 87 12.67 10.65 -12.03
CA PRO A 87 11.57 11.59 -12.28
C PRO A 87 10.31 10.85 -12.76
N ASP A 88 9.16 11.50 -12.56
CA ASP A 88 7.90 10.97 -13.05
C ASP A 88 7.82 11.06 -14.56
N ASN A 89 7.28 10.01 -15.19
CA ASN A 89 6.88 10.03 -16.58
C ASN A 89 5.40 10.41 -16.67
N LEU A 90 5.08 11.40 -17.49
CA LEU A 90 3.72 11.89 -17.69
C LEU A 90 3.17 11.39 -19.04
N TYR A 91 1.95 10.88 -19.03
CA TYR A 91 1.26 10.36 -20.19
C TYR A 91 -0.09 11.06 -20.36
N VAL A 92 -0.52 11.26 -21.59
CA VAL A 92 -1.78 11.95 -21.91
C VAL A 92 -2.98 11.03 -21.67
N THR A 93 -2.81 9.74 -21.95
CA THR A 93 -3.89 8.75 -21.86
C THR A 93 -3.54 7.57 -20.96
N LEU A 94 -4.57 6.94 -20.38
CA LEU A 94 -4.40 5.73 -19.57
C LEU A 94 -3.77 4.57 -20.37
N PRO A 95 -4.19 4.26 -21.62
CA PRO A 95 -3.55 3.21 -22.41
C PRO A 95 -2.06 3.43 -22.64
N GLU A 96 -1.63 4.66 -22.96
CA GLU A 96 -0.21 5.00 -23.11
C GLU A 96 0.58 4.74 -21.81
N LYS A 97 0.04 5.18 -20.68
CA LYS A 97 0.64 4.92 -19.37
C LYS A 97 0.79 3.42 -19.08
N VAL A 98 -0.28 2.65 -19.31
CA VAL A 98 -0.28 1.20 -19.09
C VAL A 98 0.74 0.50 -19.99
N TYR A 99 0.76 0.85 -21.28
CA TYR A 99 1.71 0.29 -22.23
C TYR A 99 3.17 0.61 -21.84
N ALA A 100 3.47 1.87 -21.56
CA ALA A 100 4.82 2.28 -21.18
C ALA A 100 5.29 1.64 -19.86
N SER A 101 4.40 1.50 -18.87
CA SER A 101 4.73 0.80 -17.62
C SER A 101 4.95 -0.69 -17.84
N LEU A 102 4.20 -1.34 -18.73
CA LEU A 102 4.40 -2.73 -19.09
C LEU A 102 5.76 -2.95 -19.78
N GLU A 103 6.15 -2.07 -20.70
CA GLU A 103 7.48 -2.13 -21.33
C GLU A 103 8.61 -1.94 -20.29
N CYS A 104 8.42 -1.02 -19.35
CA CYS A 104 9.36 -0.84 -18.24
C CYS A 104 9.49 -2.11 -17.37
N ILE A 105 8.36 -2.77 -17.04
CA ILE A 105 8.35 -4.04 -16.31
C ILE A 105 9.13 -5.11 -17.10
N LYS A 106 8.89 -5.24 -18.39
CA LYS A 106 9.58 -6.22 -19.26
C LYS A 106 11.09 -5.98 -19.29
N GLU A 107 11.50 -4.72 -19.44
CA GLU A 107 12.92 -4.35 -19.47
C GLU A 107 13.66 -4.79 -18.20
N TYR A 108 13.12 -4.45 -17.01
CA TYR A 108 13.77 -4.81 -15.75
C TYR A 108 13.63 -6.30 -15.41
N HIS A 109 12.54 -6.94 -15.80
CA HIS A 109 12.37 -8.39 -15.65
C HIS A 109 13.41 -9.16 -16.45
N LEU A 110 13.69 -8.76 -17.69
CA LEU A 110 14.74 -9.34 -18.53
C LEU A 110 16.14 -9.19 -17.93
N LYS A 111 16.39 -8.12 -17.16
CA LYS A 111 17.64 -7.91 -16.42
C LYS A 111 17.74 -8.79 -15.16
N GLY A 112 16.66 -9.48 -14.79
CA GLY A 112 16.59 -10.31 -13.58
C GLY A 112 16.26 -9.55 -12.30
N ASN A 113 15.97 -8.25 -12.36
CA ASN A 113 15.57 -7.48 -11.18
C ASN A 113 14.24 -7.99 -10.62
N PRO A 114 14.07 -8.06 -9.28
CA PRO A 114 12.74 -8.13 -8.69
C PRO A 114 12.00 -6.82 -8.88
N LEU A 115 10.70 -6.92 -9.19
CA LEU A 115 9.84 -5.76 -9.44
C LEU A 115 8.66 -5.73 -8.49
N LEU A 116 8.40 -4.55 -7.95
CA LEU A 116 7.21 -4.26 -7.17
C LEU A 116 6.41 -3.15 -7.87
N VAL A 117 5.28 -3.54 -8.46
CA VAL A 117 4.42 -2.66 -9.25
C VAL A 117 3.25 -2.21 -8.41
N PHE A 118 3.21 -0.95 -8.01
CA PHE A 118 2.11 -0.39 -7.24
C PHE A 118 1.03 0.19 -8.13
N VAL A 119 -0.21 -0.18 -7.82
CA VAL A 119 -1.44 0.26 -8.52
C VAL A 119 -2.42 0.87 -7.54
N GLY A 120 -3.27 1.78 -8.00
CA GLY A 120 -4.20 2.52 -7.16
C GLY A 120 -5.44 1.73 -6.72
N SER A 121 -5.82 0.67 -7.44
CA SER A 121 -7.02 -0.11 -7.13
C SER A 121 -6.84 -1.60 -7.36
N VAL A 122 -7.76 -2.38 -6.77
CA VAL A 122 -7.83 -3.84 -7.01
C VAL A 122 -8.11 -4.14 -8.48
N GLU A 123 -8.96 -3.35 -9.13
CA GLU A 123 -9.28 -3.49 -10.55
C GLU A 123 -8.04 -3.31 -11.42
N MET A 124 -7.24 -2.27 -11.16
CA MET A 124 -5.96 -2.07 -11.85
C MET A 124 -4.99 -3.22 -11.61
N SER A 125 -4.99 -3.82 -10.42
CA SER A 125 -4.15 -5.00 -10.17
C SER A 125 -4.54 -6.21 -11.03
N HIS A 126 -5.82 -6.39 -11.30
CA HIS A 126 -6.32 -7.43 -12.21
C HIS A 126 -5.97 -7.12 -13.67
N LEU A 127 -6.06 -5.85 -14.09
CA LEU A 127 -5.66 -5.43 -15.44
C LEU A 127 -4.18 -5.74 -15.69
N TYR A 128 -3.28 -5.27 -14.79
CA TYR A 128 -1.85 -5.56 -14.91
C TYR A 128 -1.56 -7.05 -14.87
N SER A 129 -2.23 -7.81 -14.01
CA SER A 129 -2.10 -9.27 -13.95
C SER A 129 -2.46 -9.91 -15.29
N SER A 130 -3.58 -9.50 -15.90
CA SER A 130 -4.01 -10.02 -17.21
C SER A 130 -3.01 -9.70 -18.32
N LEU A 131 -2.42 -8.49 -18.31
CA LEU A 131 -1.42 -8.09 -19.28
C LEU A 131 -0.11 -8.86 -19.11
N LEU A 132 0.37 -9.03 -17.87
CA LEU A 132 1.58 -9.79 -17.58
C LEU A 132 1.44 -11.28 -17.96
N LEU A 133 0.25 -11.87 -17.74
CA LEU A 133 -0.05 -13.23 -18.20
C LEU A 133 0.03 -13.35 -19.73
N ARG A 134 -0.48 -12.38 -20.48
CA ARG A 134 -0.39 -12.34 -21.95
C ARG A 134 1.05 -12.26 -22.45
N GLU A 135 1.90 -11.54 -21.71
CA GLU A 135 3.34 -11.43 -21.99
C GLU A 135 4.15 -12.65 -21.49
N GLY A 136 3.50 -13.64 -20.87
CA GLY A 136 4.17 -14.82 -20.32
C GLY A 136 5.02 -14.56 -19.08
N ILE A 137 4.81 -13.45 -18.39
CA ILE A 137 5.54 -13.05 -17.18
C ILE A 137 4.85 -13.63 -15.94
N ALA A 138 5.53 -14.57 -15.27
CA ALA A 138 5.07 -15.10 -14.00
C ALA A 138 5.11 -14.00 -12.92
N HIS A 139 4.01 -13.84 -12.17
CA HIS A 139 3.90 -12.78 -11.17
C HIS A 139 2.97 -13.17 -10.02
N ASN A 140 3.12 -12.48 -8.91
CA ASN A 140 2.22 -12.53 -7.77
C ASN A 140 1.34 -11.26 -7.75
N VAL A 141 0.10 -11.39 -7.27
CA VAL A 141 -0.80 -10.26 -7.02
C VAL A 141 -1.04 -10.13 -5.52
N LEU A 142 -0.71 -8.97 -4.97
CA LEU A 142 -0.86 -8.63 -3.56
C LEU A 142 -1.93 -7.56 -3.41
N ASN A 143 -3.15 -8.00 -3.27
CA ASN A 143 -4.31 -7.16 -3.01
C ASN A 143 -5.15 -7.78 -1.89
N ALA A 144 -6.26 -7.14 -1.56
CA ALA A 144 -7.11 -7.56 -0.46
C ALA A 144 -7.71 -8.98 -0.62
N ASN A 145 -7.84 -9.46 -1.85
CA ASN A 145 -8.39 -10.81 -2.11
C ASN A 145 -7.38 -11.91 -1.73
N ASN A 146 -6.09 -11.56 -1.64
CA ASN A 146 -4.98 -12.51 -1.38
C ASN A 146 -4.35 -12.32 0.01
N ALA A 147 -5.05 -11.68 0.95
CA ALA A 147 -4.53 -11.35 2.29
C ALA A 147 -3.99 -12.56 3.07
N ALA A 148 -4.59 -13.75 2.89
CA ALA A 148 -4.14 -14.98 3.56
C ALA A 148 -2.71 -15.44 3.13
N ARG A 149 -2.26 -15.03 1.94
CA ARG A 149 -0.94 -15.36 1.39
C ARG A 149 0.03 -14.20 1.40
N GLU A 150 -0.35 -13.07 2.00
CA GLU A 150 0.41 -11.83 1.98
C GLU A 150 1.87 -12.02 2.45
N ALA A 151 2.07 -12.65 3.59
CA ALA A 151 3.41 -12.88 4.15
C ALA A 151 4.31 -13.72 3.21
N GLN A 152 3.74 -14.74 2.58
CA GLN A 152 4.46 -15.57 1.61
C GLN A 152 4.84 -14.75 0.37
N ILE A 153 3.88 -14.04 -0.23
CA ILE A 153 4.12 -13.21 -1.43
C ILE A 153 5.20 -12.16 -1.14
N VAL A 154 5.14 -11.49 0.02
CA VAL A 154 6.14 -10.49 0.39
C VAL A 154 7.53 -11.12 0.55
N SER A 155 7.63 -12.32 1.12
CA SER A 155 8.91 -13.01 1.26
C SER A 155 9.54 -13.39 -0.08
N GLU A 156 8.73 -13.65 -1.10
CA GLU A 156 9.14 -13.98 -2.46
C GLU A 156 9.45 -12.74 -3.31
N SER A 157 8.87 -11.57 -2.98
CA SER A 157 8.94 -10.35 -3.79
C SER A 157 10.36 -9.78 -3.97
N GLY A 158 11.31 -10.14 -3.11
CA GLY A 158 12.71 -9.72 -3.20
C GLY A 158 13.62 -10.68 -3.94
N GLN A 159 13.09 -11.80 -4.47
CA GLN A 159 13.88 -12.79 -5.17
C GLN A 159 14.16 -12.38 -6.62
N MET A 160 15.27 -12.83 -7.17
CA MET A 160 15.68 -12.54 -8.56
C MET A 160 14.54 -12.87 -9.55
N GLY A 161 14.21 -11.94 -10.42
CA GLY A 161 13.18 -12.08 -11.44
C GLY A 161 11.73 -12.10 -10.93
N ALA A 162 11.49 -11.98 -9.63
CA ALA A 162 10.14 -11.91 -9.08
C ALA A 162 9.40 -10.66 -9.54
N VAL A 163 8.14 -10.80 -9.94
CA VAL A 163 7.26 -9.67 -10.26
C VAL A 163 6.06 -9.71 -9.32
N THR A 164 5.82 -8.61 -8.61
CA THR A 164 4.69 -8.50 -7.68
C THR A 164 3.88 -7.25 -8.01
N VAL A 165 2.60 -7.42 -8.31
CA VAL A 165 1.65 -6.33 -8.49
C VAL A 165 0.92 -6.12 -7.17
N ALA A 166 1.01 -4.92 -6.59
CA ALA A 166 0.50 -4.64 -5.26
C ALA A 166 -0.37 -3.38 -5.21
N THR A 167 -1.42 -3.39 -4.40
CA THR A 167 -2.11 -2.16 -3.99
C THR A 167 -1.37 -1.48 -2.84
N SER A 168 -1.57 -0.17 -2.65
CA SER A 168 -0.86 0.64 -1.64
C SER A 168 -0.99 0.15 -0.20
N MET A 169 -2.07 -0.58 0.10
CA MET A 169 -2.35 -1.12 1.44
C MET A 169 -1.70 -2.48 1.69
N ALA A 170 -1.30 -3.18 0.64
CA ALA A 170 -0.77 -4.53 0.73
C ALA A 170 0.73 -4.53 1.13
N GLY A 171 1.14 -5.48 1.95
CA GLY A 171 2.53 -5.64 2.42
C GLY A 171 2.99 -4.56 3.42
N ARG A 172 2.09 -3.76 3.96
CA ARG A 172 2.42 -2.73 4.95
C ARG A 172 2.93 -3.36 6.24
N GLY A 173 4.09 -2.89 6.72
CA GLY A 173 4.71 -3.39 7.95
C GLY A 173 5.55 -4.64 7.78
N THR A 174 5.67 -5.19 6.57
CA THR A 174 6.53 -6.33 6.27
C THR A 174 7.73 -5.88 5.44
N ASP A 175 8.92 -6.28 5.85
CA ASP A 175 10.18 -5.95 5.18
C ASP A 175 10.42 -6.91 4.00
N ILE A 176 10.79 -6.36 2.83
CA ILE A 176 11.16 -7.15 1.65
C ILE A 176 12.66 -7.38 1.68
N LYS A 177 13.05 -8.62 1.91
CA LYS A 177 14.46 -9.03 1.92
C LYS A 177 14.91 -9.38 0.51
N LEU A 178 15.99 -8.74 0.07
CA LEU A 178 16.60 -9.05 -1.23
C LEU A 178 17.24 -10.44 -1.23
N GLY A 179 16.96 -11.20 -2.28
CA GLY A 179 17.60 -12.48 -2.52
C GLY A 179 19.08 -12.37 -2.90
N PRO A 180 19.81 -13.48 -2.93
CA PRO A 180 21.22 -13.51 -3.37
C PRO A 180 21.37 -12.92 -4.78
N GLY A 181 22.40 -12.09 -5.00
CA GLY A 181 22.72 -11.49 -6.29
C GLY A 181 21.84 -10.31 -6.72
N VAL A 182 20.76 -10.00 -5.99
CA VAL A 182 19.84 -8.91 -6.35
C VAL A 182 20.46 -7.54 -6.11
N ALA A 183 21.26 -7.39 -5.06
CA ALA A 183 21.93 -6.14 -4.75
C ALA A 183 22.89 -5.70 -5.87
N GLU A 184 23.59 -6.65 -6.47
CA GLU A 184 24.53 -6.46 -7.59
C GLU A 184 23.81 -6.04 -8.88
N LEU A 185 22.54 -6.45 -9.06
CA LEU A 185 21.67 -6.01 -10.15
C LEU A 185 21.08 -4.60 -9.94
N GLY A 186 21.37 -3.96 -8.81
CA GLY A 186 20.82 -2.65 -8.45
C GLY A 186 19.62 -2.69 -7.52
N GLY A 187 19.24 -3.88 -7.02
CA GLY A 187 18.20 -4.07 -6.01
C GLY A 187 16.79 -4.22 -6.56
N LEU A 188 15.82 -4.00 -5.69
CA LEU A 188 14.39 -4.03 -6.00
C LEU A 188 13.98 -2.81 -6.81
N VAL A 189 13.32 -3.04 -7.94
CA VAL A 189 12.74 -1.98 -8.77
C VAL A 189 11.29 -1.74 -8.33
N VAL A 190 10.99 -0.51 -7.95
CA VAL A 190 9.64 -0.10 -7.55
C VAL A 190 9.03 0.79 -8.63
N ILE A 191 7.92 0.38 -9.19
CA ILE A 191 7.16 1.09 -10.22
C ILE A 191 5.82 1.54 -9.63
N GLY A 192 5.64 2.85 -9.42
CA GLY A 192 4.33 3.41 -9.10
C GLY A 192 3.61 3.77 -10.38
N THR A 193 2.48 3.13 -10.67
CA THR A 193 1.72 3.41 -11.90
C THR A 193 0.94 4.72 -11.84
N GLU A 194 0.82 5.30 -10.64
CA GLU A 194 0.17 6.58 -10.40
C GLU A 194 0.61 7.17 -9.06
N ARG A 195 0.35 8.45 -8.86
CA ARG A 195 0.50 9.10 -7.56
C ARG A 195 -0.64 8.68 -6.65
N MET A 196 -0.32 8.45 -5.38
CA MET A 196 -1.31 8.07 -4.37
C MET A 196 -2.03 9.30 -3.82
N GLU A 197 -3.09 9.07 -3.05
CA GLU A 197 -3.93 10.11 -2.45
C GLU A 197 -3.15 11.11 -1.57
N SER A 198 -2.01 10.69 -1.02
CA SER A 198 -1.17 11.57 -0.20
C SER A 198 0.32 11.32 -0.42
N GLN A 199 1.10 12.41 -0.27
CA GLN A 199 2.57 12.34 -0.33
C GLN A 199 3.15 11.34 0.67
N ARG A 200 2.50 11.15 1.81
CA ARG A 200 2.92 10.18 2.82
C ARG A 200 2.85 8.75 2.28
N ILE A 201 1.79 8.40 1.55
CA ILE A 201 1.63 7.07 0.95
C ILE A 201 2.65 6.87 -0.16
N ASP A 202 2.88 7.87 -1.01
CA ASP A 202 3.95 7.82 -2.03
C ASP A 202 5.32 7.54 -1.42
N LEU A 203 5.67 8.22 -0.33
CA LEU A 203 6.94 7.98 0.38
C LEU A 203 7.00 6.59 1.02
N GLN A 204 5.89 6.06 1.50
CA GLN A 204 5.83 4.70 2.04
C GLN A 204 6.05 3.64 0.94
N ILE A 205 5.53 3.86 -0.25
CA ILE A 205 5.74 2.98 -1.41
C ILE A 205 7.22 2.99 -1.83
N ARG A 206 7.83 4.17 -1.91
CA ARG A 206 9.25 4.33 -2.28
C ARG A 206 10.21 3.78 -1.22
N GLY A 207 9.79 3.68 0.01
CA GLY A 207 10.59 3.22 1.13
C GLY A 207 10.55 1.71 1.39
N ARG A 208 9.98 0.93 0.46
CA ARG A 208 9.86 -0.54 0.56
C ARG A 208 11.17 -1.25 0.35
#